data_16cc2a078d95e9660e7b531686c30e4a
#
_entry.id   16cc2a078d95e9660e7b531686c30e4a
#
_cell.length_a   1.000
_cell.length_b   1.000
_cell.length_c   1.000
_cell.angle_alpha   90.00
_cell.angle_beta   90.00
_cell.angle_gamma   90.00
#
_symmetry.space_group_name_H-M   'P 1'
#
loop_
_entity.id
_entity.type
_entity.pdbx_description
1 polymer ?
#
loop_
_entity_poly.entity_id
_entity_poly.type
_entity_poly.pdbx_seq_one_letter_code
_entity_poly.pdbx_strand_id
1 'polypeptide(L)'
;MRANLAEIEGETYDVVVIGAGAAGASAAQNLAARGFRTLLVDKGDFGSGTSGRSSRLLYCGLAHLSPDHPIWRFVVRPRDLLRRLWMANLAMRCRAQLVTTMPERLRPQTFFFPVYRNGRYPGWKVDLGFRALEWLGLGRVSLDYRRLPVASAAREYGMVRHLSQHPDLESIAVYTEYQYNWAERICVDTVLDAERLGAEVRNYTRATRLAATAEGTWLVTLEDSLVPGDAAMVVGRMIVNAAGPWVDRVISMTGTPSRTHLVGIKGVNVVVSLPPECEGQGLETISSIGQPFYCMPWGKYHFFGPTETVFDGDPED
;
A
#
# COMPACT_ATOMS: atom_id res chain seq x y z
N MET A 1 3.05 -15.04 -26.29
CA MET A 1 4.06 -14.16 -26.95
C MET A 1 3.68 -12.75 -26.56
N ARG A 2 4.63 -11.89 -26.15
CA ARG A 2 4.28 -10.50 -25.79
C ARG A 2 3.86 -9.77 -27.07
N ALA A 3 2.76 -8.99 -27.02
CA ALA A 3 2.26 -8.26 -28.16
C ALA A 3 3.24 -7.13 -28.59
N ASN A 4 3.35 -6.90 -29.89
CA ASN A 4 4.26 -5.90 -30.48
C ASN A 4 3.68 -4.49 -30.31
N LEU A 5 4.52 -3.46 -30.08
CA LEU A 5 4.07 -2.07 -30.02
C LEU A 5 3.48 -1.57 -31.35
N ALA A 6 3.91 -2.11 -32.48
CA ALA A 6 3.32 -1.79 -33.78
C ALA A 6 1.81 -2.05 -33.89
N GLU A 7 1.25 -2.95 -33.06
CA GLU A 7 -0.18 -3.25 -33.03
C GLU A 7 -1.01 -2.07 -32.49
N ILE A 8 -0.41 -1.18 -31.71
CA ILE A 8 -1.09 -0.03 -31.11
C ILE A 8 -0.67 1.31 -31.73
N GLU A 9 0.16 1.31 -32.77
CA GLU A 9 0.60 2.51 -33.44
C GLU A 9 -0.58 3.30 -34.00
N GLY A 10 -0.67 4.60 -33.66
CA GLY A 10 -1.75 5.51 -34.10
C GLY A 10 -3.10 5.30 -33.42
N GLU A 11 -3.22 4.34 -32.52
CA GLU A 11 -4.48 4.04 -31.84
C GLU A 11 -4.89 5.15 -30.85
N THR A 12 -6.20 5.33 -30.70
CA THR A 12 -6.79 6.33 -29.79
C THR A 12 -7.48 5.65 -28.62
N TYR A 13 -7.14 6.09 -27.42
CA TYR A 13 -7.71 5.62 -26.16
C TYR A 13 -8.43 6.74 -25.42
N ASP A 14 -9.50 6.41 -24.69
CA ASP A 14 -10.13 7.36 -23.79
C ASP A 14 -9.19 7.70 -22.63
N VAL A 15 -8.47 6.67 -22.10
CA VAL A 15 -7.53 6.86 -21.00
C VAL A 15 -6.25 6.03 -21.24
N VAL A 16 -5.10 6.69 -21.08
CA VAL A 16 -3.80 6.01 -20.98
C VAL A 16 -3.34 6.06 -19.53
N VAL A 17 -3.17 4.89 -18.91
CA VAL A 17 -2.69 4.73 -17.53
C VAL A 17 -1.22 4.38 -17.56
N ILE A 18 -0.37 5.20 -16.92
CA ILE A 18 1.08 5.02 -16.86
C ILE A 18 1.47 4.50 -15.47
N GLY A 19 1.95 3.27 -15.42
CA GLY A 19 2.33 2.53 -14.22
C GLY A 19 1.28 1.49 -13.83
N ALA A 20 1.68 0.22 -13.73
CA ALA A 20 0.82 -0.94 -13.39
C ALA A 20 1.13 -1.51 -12.00
N GLY A 21 1.44 -0.63 -11.03
CA GLY A 21 1.37 -0.93 -9.61
C GLY A 21 -0.08 -1.02 -9.14
N ALA A 22 -0.30 -1.17 -7.84
CA ALA A 22 -1.63 -1.33 -7.25
C ALA A 22 -2.63 -0.23 -7.67
N ALA A 23 -2.19 1.03 -7.73
CA ALA A 23 -3.04 2.15 -8.11
C ALA A 23 -3.42 2.11 -9.61
N GLY A 24 -2.44 1.90 -10.50
CA GLY A 24 -2.68 1.90 -11.94
C GLY A 24 -3.45 0.67 -12.41
N ALA A 25 -3.13 -0.52 -11.89
CA ALA A 25 -3.89 -1.74 -12.16
C ALA A 25 -5.37 -1.57 -11.77
N SER A 26 -5.63 -1.04 -10.57
CA SER A 26 -6.99 -0.78 -10.10
C SER A 26 -7.70 0.29 -10.93
N ALA A 27 -6.98 1.35 -11.34
CA ALA A 27 -7.55 2.39 -12.22
C ALA A 27 -7.95 1.80 -13.58
N ALA A 28 -7.06 1.04 -14.22
CA ALA A 28 -7.32 0.42 -15.52
C ALA A 28 -8.51 -0.56 -15.46
N GLN A 29 -8.56 -1.42 -14.43
CA GLN A 29 -9.69 -2.33 -14.22
C GLN A 29 -11.01 -1.58 -14.08
N ASN A 30 -11.04 -0.54 -13.26
CA ASN A 30 -12.26 0.24 -13.03
C ASN A 30 -12.68 1.05 -14.26
N LEU A 31 -11.76 1.54 -15.06
CA LEU A 31 -12.05 2.24 -16.31
C LEU A 31 -12.60 1.28 -17.36
N ALA A 32 -11.94 0.15 -17.56
CA ALA A 32 -12.39 -0.88 -18.49
C ALA A 32 -13.78 -1.42 -18.11
N ALA A 33 -14.01 -1.69 -16.82
CA ALA A 33 -15.33 -2.12 -16.32
C ALA A 33 -16.46 -1.12 -16.59
N ARG A 34 -16.14 0.16 -16.83
CA ARG A 34 -17.08 1.22 -17.20
C ARG A 34 -17.17 1.48 -18.71
N GLY A 35 -16.48 0.67 -19.49
CA GLY A 35 -16.49 0.74 -20.96
C GLY A 35 -15.58 1.80 -21.58
N PHE A 36 -14.66 2.40 -20.80
CA PHE A 36 -13.64 3.28 -21.35
C PHE A 36 -12.58 2.47 -22.10
N ARG A 37 -12.26 2.86 -23.33
CA ARG A 37 -11.12 2.31 -24.07
C ARG A 37 -9.82 2.69 -23.36
N THR A 38 -9.24 1.76 -22.65
CA THR A 38 -8.14 2.01 -21.72
C THR A 38 -6.87 1.30 -22.19
N LEU A 39 -5.75 2.03 -22.21
CA LEU A 39 -4.40 1.47 -22.36
C LEU A 39 -3.68 1.58 -21.01
N LEU A 40 -3.15 0.46 -20.50
CA LEU A 40 -2.28 0.40 -19.34
C LEU A 40 -0.86 0.04 -19.77
N VAL A 41 0.12 0.88 -19.43
CA VAL A 41 1.54 0.64 -19.72
C VAL A 41 2.37 0.63 -18.44
N ASP A 42 3.38 -0.23 -18.37
CA ASP A 42 4.42 -0.21 -17.33
C ASP A 42 5.81 -0.42 -17.96
N LYS A 43 6.79 0.36 -17.51
CA LYS A 43 8.18 0.26 -17.98
C LYS A 43 8.87 -1.04 -17.61
N GLY A 44 8.39 -1.72 -16.56
CA GLY A 44 8.85 -3.02 -16.09
C GLY A 44 7.73 -4.04 -16.12
N ASP A 45 7.83 -5.07 -15.31
CA ASP A 45 6.74 -6.00 -15.14
C ASP A 45 5.66 -5.45 -14.19
N PHE A 46 4.44 -5.97 -14.31
CA PHE A 46 3.30 -5.53 -13.50
C PHE A 46 3.58 -5.73 -12.00
N GLY A 47 3.38 -4.68 -11.20
CA GLY A 47 3.60 -4.70 -9.77
C GLY A 47 5.06 -4.71 -9.32
N SER A 48 6.04 -4.62 -10.22
CA SER A 48 7.48 -4.72 -9.92
C SER A 48 8.06 -3.55 -9.11
N GLY A 49 7.36 -2.43 -9.03
CA GLY A 49 7.77 -1.26 -8.25
C GLY A 49 7.49 -1.42 -6.74
N THR A 50 7.08 -0.34 -6.09
CA THR A 50 6.76 -0.31 -4.65
C THR A 50 5.71 -1.34 -4.24
N SER A 51 4.75 -1.67 -5.13
CA SER A 51 3.71 -2.65 -4.84
C SER A 51 4.26 -4.04 -4.53
N GLY A 52 5.30 -4.50 -5.24
CA GLY A 52 5.98 -5.76 -4.97
C GLY A 52 6.96 -5.71 -3.78
N ARG A 53 7.31 -4.51 -3.32
CA ARG A 53 8.26 -4.28 -2.22
C ARG A 53 7.59 -3.82 -0.93
N SER A 54 6.27 -4.02 -0.81
CA SER A 54 5.48 -3.62 0.35
C SER A 54 5.63 -4.60 1.52
N SER A 55 5.21 -4.18 2.71
CA SER A 55 5.09 -5.06 3.89
C SER A 55 4.02 -6.15 3.74
N ARG A 56 3.25 -6.12 2.65
CA ARG A 56 2.10 -7.00 2.37
C ARG A 56 0.96 -6.88 3.38
N LEU A 57 0.99 -5.91 4.27
CA LEU A 57 -0.03 -5.73 5.30
C LEU A 57 -1.26 -5.03 4.71
N LEU A 58 -2.43 -5.64 4.88
CA LEU A 58 -3.71 -5.00 4.69
C LEU A 58 -4.11 -4.32 6.01
N TYR A 59 -3.59 -3.11 6.22
CA TYR A 59 -3.62 -2.40 7.47
C TYR A 59 -5.04 -1.96 7.88
N CYS A 60 -5.39 -2.14 9.15
CA CYS A 60 -6.73 -1.78 9.66
C CYS A 60 -6.98 -0.26 9.77
N GLY A 61 -5.94 0.54 9.66
CA GLY A 61 -6.05 2.00 9.72
C GLY A 61 -5.85 2.61 11.09
N LEU A 62 -5.27 1.88 12.06
CA LEU A 62 -5.03 2.36 13.43
C LEU A 62 -4.20 3.66 13.45
N ALA A 63 -3.22 3.81 12.54
CA ALA A 63 -2.41 5.03 12.43
C ALA A 63 -3.26 6.30 12.16
N HIS A 64 -4.40 6.17 11.49
CA HIS A 64 -5.29 7.32 11.28
C HIS A 64 -5.91 7.84 12.59
N LEU A 65 -6.06 6.98 13.60
CA LEU A 65 -6.58 7.32 14.91
C LEU A 65 -5.48 7.68 15.93
N SER A 66 -4.20 7.59 15.53
CA SER A 66 -3.05 7.91 16.36
C SER A 66 -2.50 9.31 16.00
N PRO A 67 -3.01 10.39 16.60
CA PRO A 67 -2.56 11.74 16.28
C PRO A 67 -1.18 12.04 16.86
N ASP A 68 -0.35 12.74 16.09
CA ASP A 68 0.96 13.26 16.56
C ASP A 68 0.85 14.42 17.55
N HIS A 69 -0.37 14.85 17.84
CA HIS A 69 -0.67 15.97 18.71
C HIS A 69 -1.71 15.61 19.80
N PRO A 70 -1.83 16.39 20.89
CA PRO A 70 -2.79 16.18 21.93
C PRO A 70 -4.24 16.16 21.42
N ILE A 71 -5.08 15.29 21.97
CA ILE A 71 -6.48 15.06 21.55
C ILE A 71 -7.33 16.33 21.61
N TRP A 72 -7.05 17.25 22.57
CA TRP A 72 -7.80 18.50 22.67
C TRP A 72 -7.74 19.39 21.42
N ARG A 73 -6.68 19.24 20.57
CA ARG A 73 -6.60 19.96 19.30
C ARG A 73 -7.75 19.64 18.35
N PHE A 74 -8.38 18.51 18.48
CA PHE A 74 -9.56 18.15 17.67
C PHE A 74 -10.78 19.04 18.00
N VAL A 75 -10.86 19.59 19.22
CA VAL A 75 -11.90 20.57 19.58
C VAL A 75 -11.74 21.84 18.74
N VAL A 76 -10.49 22.28 18.53
CA VAL A 76 -10.17 23.48 17.75
C VAL A 76 -10.17 23.20 16.24
N ARG A 77 -9.89 21.95 15.85
CA ARG A 77 -9.81 21.52 14.44
C ARG A 77 -10.70 20.30 14.18
N PRO A 78 -12.02 20.43 14.26
CA PRO A 78 -12.93 19.28 14.10
C PRO A 78 -12.86 18.66 12.70
N ARG A 79 -12.48 19.42 11.67
CA ARG A 79 -12.28 18.89 10.32
C ARG A 79 -11.16 17.86 10.25
N ASP A 80 -10.09 18.01 11.03
CA ASP A 80 -9.00 17.03 11.10
C ASP A 80 -9.47 15.70 11.70
N LEU A 81 -10.28 15.78 12.76
CA LEU A 81 -10.90 14.59 13.35
C LEU A 81 -11.80 13.86 12.33
N LEU A 82 -12.70 14.61 11.68
CA LEU A 82 -13.61 14.03 10.69
C LEU A 82 -12.85 13.37 9.53
N ARG A 83 -11.79 14.01 9.04
CA ARG A 83 -10.93 13.45 8.00
C ARG A 83 -10.27 12.14 8.45
N ARG A 84 -9.73 12.09 9.67
CA ARG A 84 -9.10 10.89 10.25
C ARG A 84 -10.09 9.74 10.43
N LEU A 85 -11.28 10.04 10.97
CA LEU A 85 -12.37 9.07 11.10
C LEU A 85 -12.83 8.56 9.74
N TRP A 86 -12.93 9.44 8.73
CA TRP A 86 -13.26 9.06 7.36
C TRP A 86 -12.21 8.13 6.76
N MET A 87 -10.91 8.45 6.95
CA MET A 87 -9.82 7.59 6.47
C MET A 87 -9.80 6.24 7.16
N ALA A 88 -10.02 6.20 8.47
CA ALA A 88 -10.12 4.95 9.24
C ALA A 88 -11.32 4.10 8.77
N ASN A 89 -12.48 4.73 8.55
CA ASN A 89 -13.66 4.04 7.99
C ASN A 89 -13.36 3.51 6.58
N LEU A 90 -12.71 4.31 5.72
CA LEU A 90 -12.33 3.87 4.38
C LEU A 90 -11.39 2.67 4.43
N ALA A 91 -10.37 2.69 5.30
CA ALA A 91 -9.45 1.57 5.49
C ALA A 91 -10.19 0.29 5.91
N MET A 92 -11.08 0.38 6.91
CA MET A 92 -11.88 -0.77 7.36
C MET A 92 -12.85 -1.28 6.30
N ARG A 93 -13.44 -0.41 5.48
CA ARG A 93 -14.29 -0.80 4.34
C ARG A 93 -13.50 -1.52 3.26
N CYS A 94 -12.33 -0.97 2.87
CA CYS A 94 -11.46 -1.61 1.89
C CYS A 94 -10.97 -2.96 2.39
N ARG A 95 -10.59 -3.05 3.69
CA ARG A 95 -10.22 -4.31 4.34
C ARG A 95 -11.36 -5.34 4.23
N ALA A 96 -12.57 -4.96 4.60
CA ALA A 96 -13.73 -5.84 4.52
C ALA A 96 -14.01 -6.31 3.08
N GLN A 97 -13.93 -5.40 2.12
CA GLN A 97 -14.12 -5.72 0.71
C GLN A 97 -13.07 -6.73 0.23
N LEU A 98 -11.78 -6.48 0.46
CA LEU A 98 -10.71 -7.34 -0.02
C LEU A 98 -10.73 -8.73 0.64
N VAL A 99 -10.97 -8.81 1.94
CA VAL A 99 -11.10 -10.08 2.65
C VAL A 99 -12.29 -10.91 2.13
N THR A 100 -13.36 -10.24 1.68
CA THR A 100 -14.55 -10.92 1.14
C THR A 100 -14.38 -11.32 -0.32
N THR A 101 -13.73 -10.48 -1.14
CA THR A 101 -13.66 -10.69 -2.60
C THR A 101 -12.44 -11.52 -3.04
N MET A 102 -11.39 -11.60 -2.23
CA MET A 102 -10.18 -12.37 -2.55
C MET A 102 -9.57 -13.08 -1.32
N PRO A 103 -10.37 -13.90 -0.61
CA PRO A 103 -9.93 -14.54 0.63
C PRO A 103 -8.71 -15.43 0.43
N GLU A 104 -8.54 -16.05 -0.74
CA GLU A 104 -7.40 -16.92 -1.07
C GLU A 104 -6.06 -16.14 -1.20
N ARG A 105 -6.11 -14.82 -1.33
CA ARG A 105 -4.93 -13.94 -1.42
C ARG A 105 -4.49 -13.38 -0.09
N LEU A 106 -5.29 -13.56 0.95
CA LEU A 106 -5.10 -12.95 2.25
C LEU A 106 -5.00 -14.03 3.33
N ARG A 107 -4.09 -13.80 4.28
CA ARG A 107 -3.95 -14.64 5.48
C ARG A 107 -4.17 -13.78 6.72
N PRO A 108 -5.04 -14.19 7.64
CA PRO A 108 -5.11 -13.57 8.95
C PRO A 108 -3.82 -13.86 9.72
N GLN A 109 -3.30 -12.86 10.39
CA GLN A 109 -2.11 -12.94 11.25
C GLN A 109 -2.43 -12.31 12.60
N THR A 110 -1.93 -12.90 13.68
CA THR A 110 -2.08 -12.32 15.01
C THR A 110 -1.03 -11.25 15.22
N PHE A 111 -1.46 -10.04 15.53
CA PHE A 111 -0.59 -8.91 15.83
C PHE A 111 -0.67 -8.49 17.28
N PHE A 112 0.45 -8.00 17.79
CA PHE A 112 0.60 -7.48 19.13
C PHE A 112 1.00 -6.02 19.11
N PHE A 113 0.36 -5.22 19.96
CA PHE A 113 0.81 -3.88 20.29
C PHE A 113 1.12 -3.83 21.79
N PRO A 114 2.43 -3.75 22.17
CA PRO A 114 2.83 -3.67 23.57
C PRO A 114 2.44 -2.33 24.17
N VAL A 115 1.80 -2.37 25.33
CA VAL A 115 1.42 -1.19 26.10
C VAL A 115 2.35 -1.06 27.29
N TYR A 116 3.09 0.03 27.35
CA TYR A 116 4.06 0.31 28.41
C TYR A 116 3.48 1.34 29.40
N ARG A 117 3.81 1.20 30.70
CA ARG A 117 3.31 2.10 31.78
C ARG A 117 3.55 3.57 31.51
N ASN A 118 4.74 3.93 31.03
CA ASN A 118 5.12 5.29 30.68
C ASN A 118 5.18 5.51 29.17
N GLY A 119 4.50 4.65 28.40
CA GLY A 119 4.46 4.72 26.95
C GLY A 119 3.59 5.87 26.43
N ARG A 120 3.81 6.22 25.17
CA ARG A 120 3.04 7.28 24.46
C ARG A 120 1.54 6.98 24.44
N TYR A 121 1.17 5.70 24.40
CA TYR A 121 -0.21 5.22 24.29
C TYR A 121 -0.57 4.38 25.53
N PRO A 122 -1.20 5.00 26.56
CA PRO A 122 -1.72 4.25 27.69
C PRO A 122 -2.88 3.31 27.25
N GLY A 123 -3.07 2.22 27.98
CA GLY A 123 -4.01 1.16 27.60
C GLY A 123 -5.41 1.63 27.23
N TRP A 124 -5.97 2.60 27.95
CA TRP A 124 -7.30 3.12 27.64
C TRP A 124 -7.40 3.82 26.26
N LYS A 125 -6.31 4.48 25.79
CA LYS A 125 -6.27 5.07 24.44
C LYS A 125 -6.20 4.00 23.38
N VAL A 126 -5.44 2.93 23.63
CA VAL A 126 -5.36 1.76 22.75
C VAL A 126 -6.73 1.09 22.64
N ASP A 127 -7.38 0.84 23.77
CA ASP A 127 -8.74 0.29 23.81
C ASP A 127 -9.72 1.16 23.02
N LEU A 128 -9.69 2.48 23.22
CA LEU A 128 -10.55 3.41 22.50
C LEU A 128 -10.32 3.38 20.99
N GLY A 129 -9.04 3.36 20.56
CA GLY A 129 -8.66 3.31 19.15
C GLY A 129 -9.18 2.06 18.45
N PHE A 130 -8.94 0.89 19.01
CA PHE A 130 -9.40 -0.39 18.43
C PHE A 130 -10.94 -0.51 18.44
N ARG A 131 -11.61 -0.14 19.52
CA ARG A 131 -13.09 -0.12 19.57
C ARG A 131 -13.69 0.84 18.56
N ALA A 132 -13.06 2.01 18.36
CA ALA A 132 -13.49 2.95 17.35
C ALA A 132 -13.34 2.36 15.93
N LEU A 133 -12.24 1.64 15.65
CA LEU A 133 -12.05 0.95 14.36
C LEU A 133 -13.11 -0.13 14.14
N GLU A 134 -13.38 -0.96 15.13
CA GLU A 134 -14.41 -2.01 15.03
C GLU A 134 -15.80 -1.39 14.79
N TRP A 135 -16.13 -0.31 15.51
CA TRP A 135 -17.37 0.43 15.29
C TRP A 135 -17.45 1.04 13.89
N LEU A 136 -16.37 1.69 13.41
CA LEU A 136 -16.26 2.24 12.05
C LEU A 136 -16.33 1.15 10.97
N GLY A 137 -15.83 -0.04 11.26
CA GLY A 137 -15.90 -1.22 10.39
C GLY A 137 -17.28 -1.85 10.30
N LEU A 138 -18.23 -1.44 11.15
CA LEU A 138 -19.60 -1.97 11.22
C LEU A 138 -19.65 -3.49 11.38
N GLY A 139 -18.68 -4.10 12.06
CA GLY A 139 -18.62 -5.54 12.32
C GLY A 139 -18.43 -6.42 11.07
N ARG A 140 -18.11 -5.86 9.91
CA ARG A 140 -17.97 -6.62 8.64
C ARG A 140 -16.81 -7.59 8.65
N VAL A 141 -15.66 -7.16 9.19
CA VAL A 141 -14.48 -8.01 9.43
C VAL A 141 -13.88 -7.58 10.75
N SER A 142 -14.03 -8.43 11.77
CA SER A 142 -13.55 -8.18 13.12
C SER A 142 -12.02 -8.01 13.15
N LEU A 143 -11.55 -7.20 14.08
CA LEU A 143 -10.13 -7.16 14.48
C LEU A 143 -9.85 -8.21 15.56
N ASP A 144 -10.87 -8.84 16.14
CA ASP A 144 -10.77 -9.78 17.27
C ASP A 144 -9.96 -9.18 18.42
N TYR A 145 -10.15 -7.87 18.62
CA TYR A 145 -9.37 -7.09 19.55
C TYR A 145 -9.61 -7.50 20.99
N ARG A 146 -8.51 -7.73 21.71
CA ARG A 146 -8.51 -7.92 23.17
C ARG A 146 -7.22 -7.39 23.78
N ARG A 147 -7.31 -6.81 24.97
CA ARG A 147 -6.12 -6.43 25.73
C ARG A 147 -5.93 -7.40 26.89
N LEU A 148 -4.76 -8.03 26.97
CA LEU A 148 -4.44 -9.07 27.92
C LEU A 148 -3.34 -8.60 28.88
N PRO A 149 -3.38 -9.02 30.16
CA PRO A 149 -2.22 -8.93 31.04
C PRO A 149 -1.03 -9.68 30.43
N VAL A 150 0.20 -9.16 30.63
CA VAL A 150 1.43 -9.72 30.05
C VAL A 150 1.56 -11.22 30.34
N ALA A 151 1.32 -11.63 31.60
CA ALA A 151 1.44 -13.04 32.01
C ALA A 151 0.44 -13.96 31.29
N SER A 152 -0.75 -13.47 30.95
CA SER A 152 -1.76 -14.25 30.21
C SER A 152 -1.37 -14.34 28.74
N ALA A 153 -0.98 -13.24 28.13
CA ALA A 153 -0.55 -13.21 26.75
C ALA A 153 0.72 -14.06 26.53
N ALA A 154 1.70 -14.02 27.44
CA ALA A 154 2.90 -14.83 27.34
C ALA A 154 2.67 -16.35 27.45
N ARG A 155 1.58 -16.78 28.09
CA ARG A 155 1.18 -18.20 28.11
C ARG A 155 0.59 -18.65 26.78
N GLU A 156 -0.14 -17.75 26.12
CA GLU A 156 -0.86 -18.05 24.88
C GLU A 156 0.03 -17.86 23.63
N TYR A 157 0.94 -16.88 23.64
CA TYR A 157 1.71 -16.46 22.46
C TYR A 157 3.21 -16.53 22.66
N GLY A 158 3.92 -17.22 21.75
CA GLY A 158 5.36 -17.38 21.79
C GLY A 158 6.11 -16.07 21.69
N MET A 159 5.72 -15.20 20.74
CA MET A 159 6.36 -13.88 20.57
C MET A 159 6.25 -13.02 21.84
N VAL A 160 5.11 -13.01 22.51
CA VAL A 160 4.91 -12.24 23.74
C VAL A 160 5.77 -12.78 24.88
N ARG A 161 6.03 -14.08 24.91
CA ARG A 161 6.92 -14.69 25.91
C ARG A 161 8.31 -14.08 25.89
N HIS A 162 8.83 -13.78 24.71
CA HIS A 162 10.13 -13.11 24.55
C HIS A 162 10.09 -11.63 24.94
N LEU A 163 8.94 -10.97 24.84
CA LEU A 163 8.76 -9.57 25.25
C LEU A 163 8.46 -9.42 26.74
N SER A 164 7.97 -10.46 27.40
CA SER A 164 7.44 -10.41 28.77
C SER A 164 8.48 -10.05 29.86
N GLN A 165 9.76 -10.06 29.52
CA GLN A 165 10.85 -9.69 30.42
C GLN A 165 11.04 -8.18 30.57
N HIS A 166 10.39 -7.35 29.74
CA HIS A 166 10.53 -5.91 29.84
C HIS A 166 9.79 -5.35 31.06
N PRO A 167 10.46 -4.64 32.00
CA PRO A 167 9.88 -4.30 33.31
C PRO A 167 8.71 -3.31 33.21
N ASP A 168 8.69 -2.45 32.20
CA ASP A 168 7.64 -1.45 32.02
C ASP A 168 6.47 -1.93 31.16
N LEU A 169 6.51 -3.17 30.68
CA LEU A 169 5.43 -3.73 29.90
C LEU A 169 4.21 -4.00 30.79
N GLU A 170 3.11 -3.29 30.55
CA GLU A 170 1.88 -3.36 31.36
C GLU A 170 0.90 -4.39 30.82
N SER A 171 0.65 -4.35 29.52
CA SER A 171 -0.34 -5.20 28.87
C SER A 171 -0.02 -5.32 27.37
N ILE A 172 -0.68 -6.27 26.71
CA ILE A 172 -0.57 -6.53 25.29
C ILE A 172 -1.95 -6.37 24.65
N ALA A 173 -2.04 -5.49 23.67
CA ALA A 173 -3.17 -5.47 22.74
C ALA A 173 -2.94 -6.56 21.68
N VAL A 174 -3.89 -7.47 21.56
CA VAL A 174 -3.89 -8.57 20.59
C VAL A 174 -4.99 -8.30 19.59
N TYR A 175 -4.69 -8.38 18.31
CA TYR A 175 -5.64 -8.14 17.24
C TYR A 175 -5.26 -8.89 15.96
N THR A 176 -6.19 -8.99 15.02
CA THR A 176 -5.99 -9.67 13.75
C THR A 176 -5.76 -8.65 12.65
N GLU A 177 -4.64 -8.77 11.95
CA GLU A 177 -4.40 -8.13 10.67
C GLU A 177 -4.40 -9.15 9.55
N TYR A 178 -4.62 -8.68 8.31
CA TYR A 178 -4.52 -9.51 7.14
C TYR A 178 -3.24 -9.16 6.37
N GLN A 179 -2.57 -10.18 5.87
CA GLN A 179 -1.39 -10.04 5.06
C GLN A 179 -1.62 -10.67 3.69
N TYR A 180 -1.24 -9.97 2.63
CA TYR A 180 -1.22 -10.55 1.28
C TYR A 180 -0.18 -11.66 1.19
N ASN A 181 -0.53 -12.79 0.60
CA ASN A 181 0.44 -13.84 0.30
C ASN A 181 1.54 -13.30 -0.61
N TRP A 182 1.12 -12.58 -1.67
CA TRP A 182 1.98 -11.95 -2.67
C TRP A 182 1.32 -10.66 -3.15
N ALA A 183 1.84 -9.50 -2.76
CA ALA A 183 1.23 -8.22 -3.12
C ALA A 183 1.30 -7.94 -4.63
N GLU A 184 2.40 -8.30 -5.27
CA GLU A 184 2.58 -8.22 -6.72
C GLU A 184 1.57 -9.08 -7.48
N ARG A 185 1.18 -10.23 -6.94
CA ARG A 185 0.16 -11.09 -7.54
C ARG A 185 -1.19 -10.41 -7.60
N ILE A 186 -1.54 -9.60 -6.62
CA ILE A 186 -2.78 -8.82 -6.64
C ILE A 186 -2.76 -7.84 -7.82
N CYS A 187 -1.61 -7.18 -8.07
CA CYS A 187 -1.47 -6.29 -9.21
C CYS A 187 -1.65 -7.05 -10.53
N VAL A 188 -1.00 -8.20 -10.67
CA VAL A 188 -1.11 -9.04 -11.88
C VAL A 188 -2.55 -9.51 -12.09
N ASP A 189 -3.20 -10.06 -11.07
CA ASP A 189 -4.59 -10.52 -11.18
C ASP A 189 -5.55 -9.37 -11.56
N THR A 190 -5.31 -8.16 -11.02
CA THR A 190 -6.10 -6.97 -11.35
C THR A 190 -5.86 -6.50 -12.79
N VAL A 191 -4.61 -6.58 -13.28
CA VAL A 191 -4.27 -6.26 -14.69
C VAL A 191 -4.92 -7.26 -15.64
N LEU A 192 -4.84 -8.56 -15.34
CA LEU A 192 -5.48 -9.60 -16.16
C LEU A 192 -7.01 -9.46 -16.18
N ASP A 193 -7.60 -9.03 -15.07
CA ASP A 193 -9.04 -8.73 -15.05
C ASP A 193 -9.37 -7.47 -15.87
N ALA A 194 -8.52 -6.43 -15.83
CA ALA A 194 -8.66 -5.26 -16.69
C ALA A 194 -8.61 -5.65 -18.18
N GLU A 195 -7.67 -6.52 -18.57
CA GLU A 195 -7.55 -7.07 -19.92
C GLU A 195 -8.83 -7.83 -20.32
N ARG A 196 -9.32 -8.71 -19.46
CA ARG A 196 -10.58 -9.44 -19.67
C ARG A 196 -11.78 -8.52 -19.86
N LEU A 197 -11.75 -7.35 -19.22
CA LEU A 197 -12.76 -6.30 -19.33
C LEU A 197 -12.56 -5.38 -20.56
N GLY A 198 -11.54 -5.65 -21.38
CA GLY A 198 -11.28 -4.94 -22.64
C GLY A 198 -10.24 -3.84 -22.58
N ALA A 199 -9.46 -3.73 -21.48
CA ALA A 199 -8.28 -2.87 -21.49
C ALA A 199 -7.16 -3.48 -22.33
N GLU A 200 -6.45 -2.62 -23.04
CA GLU A 200 -5.15 -2.96 -23.64
C GLU A 200 -4.07 -2.86 -22.53
N VAL A 201 -3.24 -3.90 -22.33
CA VAL A 201 -2.22 -3.90 -21.28
C VAL A 201 -0.86 -4.25 -21.86
N ARG A 202 0.17 -3.48 -21.50
CA ARG A 202 1.54 -3.62 -21.99
C ARG A 202 2.53 -3.49 -20.83
N ASN A 203 3.22 -4.56 -20.47
CA ASN A 203 4.40 -4.51 -19.62
C ASN A 203 5.66 -4.22 -20.43
N TYR A 204 6.77 -3.88 -19.78
CA TYR A 204 8.03 -3.48 -20.40
C TYR A 204 7.84 -2.43 -21.49
N THR A 205 6.86 -1.55 -21.29
CA THR A 205 6.51 -0.46 -22.21
C THR A 205 6.59 0.85 -21.47
N ARG A 206 7.57 1.65 -21.81
CA ARG A 206 7.89 2.93 -21.17
C ARG A 206 7.27 4.08 -21.95
N ALA A 207 6.50 4.93 -21.26
CA ALA A 207 6.18 6.25 -21.80
C ALA A 207 7.43 7.13 -21.73
N THR A 208 7.82 7.75 -22.85
CA THR A 208 9.03 8.57 -22.95
C THR A 208 8.71 10.04 -23.23
N ARG A 209 7.56 10.34 -23.81
CA ARG A 209 7.11 11.71 -24.10
C ARG A 209 5.59 11.82 -24.01
N LEU A 210 5.14 12.95 -23.48
CA LEU A 210 3.73 13.35 -23.42
C LEU A 210 3.61 14.75 -24.03
N ALA A 211 2.90 14.88 -25.15
CA ALA A 211 2.69 16.16 -25.80
C ALA A 211 1.19 16.45 -25.88
N ALA A 212 0.76 17.60 -25.32
CA ALA A 212 -0.60 18.06 -25.49
C ALA A 212 -0.83 18.51 -26.94
N THR A 213 -1.97 18.09 -27.51
CA THR A 213 -2.39 18.52 -28.86
C THR A 213 -3.27 19.75 -28.78
N ALA A 214 -3.47 20.42 -29.90
CA ALA A 214 -4.37 21.58 -29.99
C ALA A 214 -5.84 21.23 -29.71
N GLU A 215 -6.21 19.94 -29.89
CA GLU A 215 -7.55 19.41 -29.66
C GLU A 215 -7.81 19.01 -28.20
N GLY A 216 -6.83 19.23 -27.29
CA GLY A 216 -6.94 18.91 -25.88
C GLY A 216 -6.75 17.42 -25.55
N THR A 217 -6.15 16.67 -26.48
CA THR A 217 -5.71 15.28 -26.27
C THR A 217 -4.21 15.21 -26.00
N TRP A 218 -3.68 14.01 -25.78
CA TRP A 218 -2.27 13.75 -25.50
C TRP A 218 -1.69 12.80 -26.55
N LEU A 219 -0.62 13.19 -27.19
CA LEU A 219 0.22 12.29 -27.95
C LEU A 219 1.24 11.65 -27.00
N VAL A 220 1.20 10.32 -26.88
CA VAL A 220 2.03 9.54 -25.97
C VAL A 220 3.01 8.72 -26.78
N THR A 221 4.30 8.96 -26.60
CA THR A 221 5.35 8.11 -27.19
C THR A 221 5.69 7.00 -26.22
N LEU A 222 5.63 5.77 -26.70
CA LEU A 222 5.90 4.54 -25.99
C LEU A 222 7.13 3.85 -26.61
N GLU A 223 7.97 3.28 -25.76
CA GLU A 223 9.15 2.51 -26.17
C GLU A 223 9.18 1.18 -25.46
N ASP A 224 9.57 0.12 -26.17
CA ASP A 224 9.79 -1.19 -25.57
C ASP A 224 11.07 -1.18 -24.74
N SER A 225 10.97 -1.52 -23.46
CA SER A 225 12.12 -1.53 -22.54
C SER A 225 13.08 -2.69 -22.78
N LEU A 226 12.67 -3.73 -23.54
CA LEU A 226 13.47 -4.93 -23.83
C LEU A 226 14.00 -4.98 -25.27
N VAL A 227 13.33 -4.27 -26.20
CA VAL A 227 13.69 -4.25 -27.61
C VAL A 227 14.05 -2.83 -28.03
N PRO A 228 15.33 -2.47 -28.05
CA PRO A 228 15.76 -1.12 -28.45
C PRO A 228 15.25 -0.76 -29.84
N GLY A 229 14.65 0.43 -29.97
CA GLY A 229 14.14 0.93 -31.24
C GLY A 229 12.71 0.49 -31.58
N ASP A 230 12.10 -0.40 -30.83
CA ASP A 230 10.67 -0.69 -30.95
C ASP A 230 9.89 0.39 -30.19
N ALA A 231 9.10 1.18 -30.91
CA ALA A 231 8.37 2.32 -30.38
C ALA A 231 7.01 2.46 -31.06
N ALA A 232 6.06 3.09 -30.36
CA ALA A 232 4.76 3.46 -30.90
C ALA A 232 4.29 4.81 -30.36
N MET A 233 3.49 5.50 -31.15
CA MET A 233 2.75 6.69 -30.73
C MET A 233 1.26 6.39 -30.65
N VAL A 234 0.66 6.73 -29.52
CA VAL A 234 -0.79 6.59 -29.31
C VAL A 234 -1.40 7.92 -28.88
N VAL A 235 -2.70 8.05 -29.08
CA VAL A 235 -3.47 9.22 -28.65
C VAL A 235 -4.28 8.86 -27.40
N GLY A 236 -4.15 9.65 -26.33
CA GLY A 236 -4.96 9.55 -25.13
C GLY A 236 -5.83 10.80 -24.91
N ARG A 237 -7.11 10.64 -24.67
CA ARG A 237 -7.96 11.79 -24.27
C ARG A 237 -7.65 12.24 -22.85
N MET A 238 -7.25 11.30 -21.99
CA MET A 238 -6.84 11.55 -20.62
C MET A 238 -5.62 10.70 -20.27
N ILE A 239 -4.71 11.26 -19.44
CA ILE A 239 -3.59 10.52 -18.87
C ILE A 239 -3.83 10.34 -17.37
N VAL A 240 -3.71 9.09 -16.90
CA VAL A 240 -3.63 8.76 -15.48
C VAL A 240 -2.19 8.43 -15.14
N ASN A 241 -1.53 9.33 -14.41
CA ASN A 241 -0.17 9.10 -13.94
C ASN A 241 -0.21 8.31 -12.62
N ALA A 242 0.04 7.01 -12.70
CA ALA A 242 0.10 6.07 -11.58
C ALA A 242 1.52 5.50 -11.39
N ALA A 243 2.54 6.27 -11.80
CA ALA A 243 3.94 5.84 -11.86
C ALA A 243 4.64 5.74 -10.48
N GLY A 244 3.91 5.84 -9.36
CA GLY A 244 4.48 5.70 -8.02
C GLY A 244 5.62 6.68 -7.76
N PRO A 245 6.83 6.21 -7.36
CA PRO A 245 7.97 7.11 -7.10
C PRO A 245 8.43 7.92 -8.31
N TRP A 246 8.05 7.53 -9.53
CA TRP A 246 8.41 8.22 -10.79
C TRP A 246 7.35 9.21 -11.28
N VAL A 247 6.35 9.56 -10.47
CA VAL A 247 5.25 10.45 -10.88
C VAL A 247 5.77 11.80 -11.38
N ASP A 248 6.77 12.39 -10.73
CA ASP A 248 7.36 13.66 -11.13
C ASP A 248 8.14 13.57 -12.46
N ARG A 249 8.74 12.41 -12.77
CA ARG A 249 9.36 12.16 -14.08
C ARG A 249 8.32 12.12 -15.20
N VAL A 250 7.18 11.46 -14.96
CA VAL A 250 6.09 11.44 -15.95
C VAL A 250 5.53 12.84 -16.17
N ILE A 251 5.39 13.65 -15.12
CA ILE A 251 4.98 15.05 -15.25
C ILE A 251 5.99 15.86 -16.07
N SER A 252 7.28 15.66 -15.85
CA SER A 252 8.32 16.39 -16.60
C SER A 252 8.30 16.09 -18.11
N MET A 253 7.80 14.93 -18.54
CA MET A 253 7.63 14.57 -19.95
C MET A 253 6.66 15.47 -20.70
N THR A 254 5.79 16.18 -19.99
CA THR A 254 4.83 17.13 -20.59
C THR A 254 5.48 18.45 -21.02
N GLY A 255 6.73 18.69 -20.62
CA GLY A 255 7.40 19.99 -20.81
C GLY A 255 6.81 21.14 -19.98
N THR A 256 5.81 20.87 -19.12
CA THR A 256 5.21 21.90 -18.27
C THR A 256 6.05 22.09 -17.01
N PRO A 257 6.43 23.34 -16.66
CA PRO A 257 7.08 23.58 -15.38
C PRO A 257 6.24 23.08 -14.21
N SER A 258 6.79 22.21 -13.40
CA SER A 258 6.08 21.62 -12.27
C SER A 258 6.95 21.68 -11.02
N ARG A 259 6.28 21.86 -9.87
CA ARG A 259 6.92 21.66 -8.57
C ARG A 259 7.04 20.16 -8.29
N THR A 260 7.99 19.79 -7.47
CA THR A 260 8.10 18.43 -6.94
C THR A 260 6.84 18.08 -6.14
N HIS A 261 6.22 16.96 -6.44
CA HIS A 261 5.01 16.46 -5.78
C HIS A 261 5.31 15.42 -4.72
N LEU A 262 6.44 14.71 -4.88
CA LEU A 262 6.84 13.63 -3.99
C LEU A 262 8.18 13.92 -3.31
N VAL A 263 8.25 13.56 -2.03
CA VAL A 263 9.51 13.42 -1.30
C VAL A 263 9.78 11.93 -1.16
N GLY A 264 10.91 11.46 -1.67
CA GLY A 264 11.32 10.07 -1.58
C GLY A 264 11.63 9.69 -0.12
N ILE A 265 11.14 8.55 0.32
CA ILE A 265 11.52 7.91 1.58
C ILE A 265 11.99 6.49 1.28
N LYS A 266 13.23 6.19 1.67
CA LYS A 266 13.79 4.84 1.56
C LYS A 266 13.65 4.12 2.90
N GLY A 267 12.96 2.97 2.88
CA GLY A 267 12.81 2.08 4.02
C GLY A 267 13.65 0.82 3.83
N VAL A 268 14.36 0.42 4.86
CA VAL A 268 15.13 -0.83 4.89
C VAL A 268 14.59 -1.73 5.98
N ASN A 269 14.37 -2.99 5.65
CA ASN A 269 13.96 -4.03 6.58
C ASN A 269 15.06 -5.11 6.68
N VAL A 270 15.19 -5.70 7.85
CA VAL A 270 16.10 -6.83 8.10
C VAL A 270 15.28 -8.09 8.24
N VAL A 271 15.62 -9.12 7.47
CA VAL A 271 14.97 -10.44 7.57
C VAL A 271 15.70 -11.27 8.64
N VAL A 272 14.93 -11.84 9.55
CA VAL A 272 15.44 -12.62 10.69
C VAL A 272 14.69 -13.94 10.82
N SER A 273 15.36 -14.93 11.41
CA SER A 273 14.74 -16.16 11.86
C SER A 273 14.39 -16.03 13.34
N LEU A 274 13.12 -16.19 13.66
CA LEU A 274 12.66 -16.26 15.06
C LEU A 274 12.36 -17.70 15.45
N PRO A 275 12.23 -18.00 16.76
CA PRO A 275 11.79 -19.31 17.21
C PRO A 275 10.45 -19.75 16.57
N PRO A 276 10.26 -21.05 16.33
CA PRO A 276 9.06 -21.56 15.63
C PRO A 276 7.73 -21.14 16.28
N GLU A 277 7.71 -20.95 17.59
CA GLU A 277 6.55 -20.49 18.33
C GLU A 277 6.11 -19.05 18.02
N CYS A 278 6.94 -18.31 17.28
CA CYS A 278 6.61 -16.95 16.79
C CYS A 278 5.99 -16.96 15.39
N GLU A 279 5.90 -18.11 14.73
CA GLU A 279 5.38 -18.19 13.37
C GLU A 279 3.94 -17.64 13.28
N GLY A 280 3.67 -16.85 12.24
CA GLY A 280 2.36 -16.20 12.04
C GLY A 280 2.01 -15.11 13.05
N GLN A 281 2.95 -14.69 13.89
CA GLN A 281 2.76 -13.65 14.90
C GLN A 281 3.52 -12.39 14.51
N GLY A 282 2.84 -11.24 14.55
CA GLY A 282 3.41 -9.94 14.23
C GLY A 282 3.45 -9.00 15.43
N LEU A 283 4.37 -8.06 15.39
CA LEU A 283 4.50 -7.01 16.41
C LEU A 283 4.45 -5.66 15.73
N GLU A 284 3.62 -4.77 16.23
CA GLU A 284 3.62 -3.35 15.92
C GLU A 284 3.95 -2.57 17.18
N THR A 285 4.90 -1.65 17.10
CA THR A 285 5.26 -0.81 18.24
C THR A 285 5.73 0.56 17.78
N ILE A 286 5.95 1.45 18.71
CA ILE A 286 6.51 2.77 18.45
C ILE A 286 7.94 2.77 19.00
N SER A 287 8.91 3.12 18.16
CA SER A 287 10.31 3.24 18.55
C SER A 287 10.52 4.38 19.57
N SER A 288 11.67 4.39 20.23
CA SER A 288 12.05 5.44 21.17
C SER A 288 12.08 6.85 20.55
N ILE A 289 12.23 6.94 19.23
CA ILE A 289 12.18 8.19 18.47
C ILE A 289 10.79 8.53 17.94
N GLY A 290 9.77 7.75 18.32
CA GLY A 290 8.38 8.00 17.98
C GLY A 290 7.91 7.50 16.60
N GLN A 291 8.76 6.74 15.90
CA GLN A 291 8.39 6.15 14.60
C GLN A 291 7.73 4.78 14.77
N PRO A 292 6.75 4.42 13.92
CA PRO A 292 6.21 3.07 13.85
C PRO A 292 7.32 2.07 13.51
N PHE A 293 7.29 0.94 14.18
CA PHE A 293 8.25 -0.13 13.99
C PHE A 293 7.53 -1.48 14.02
N TYR A 294 7.89 -2.34 13.12
CA TYR A 294 7.19 -3.61 12.91
C TYR A 294 8.15 -4.78 12.96
N CYS A 295 7.67 -5.90 13.52
CA CYS A 295 8.18 -7.23 13.26
C CYS A 295 7.07 -8.03 12.60
N MET A 296 7.19 -8.32 11.32
CA MET A 296 6.10 -8.92 10.54
C MET A 296 6.43 -10.32 10.06
N PRO A 297 5.48 -11.26 10.08
CA PRO A 297 5.66 -12.57 9.49
C PRO A 297 5.99 -12.48 7.99
N TRP A 298 6.95 -13.30 7.54
CA TRP A 298 7.38 -13.40 6.16
C TRP A 298 7.66 -14.86 5.80
N GLY A 299 6.62 -15.63 5.53
CA GLY A 299 6.72 -17.08 5.46
C GLY A 299 7.18 -17.64 6.80
N LYS A 300 8.28 -18.41 6.79
CA LYS A 300 8.94 -18.93 8.01
C LYS A 300 9.87 -17.94 8.70
N TYR A 301 10.08 -16.76 8.13
CA TYR A 301 10.92 -15.69 8.67
C TYR A 301 10.06 -14.55 9.18
N HIS A 302 10.74 -13.55 9.74
CA HIS A 302 10.16 -12.26 10.07
C HIS A 302 11.04 -11.16 9.48
N PHE A 303 10.47 -10.00 9.22
CA PHE A 303 11.26 -8.83 8.93
C PHE A 303 11.01 -7.72 9.95
N PHE A 304 12.07 -7.05 10.31
CA PHE A 304 12.11 -5.91 11.22
C PHE A 304 12.30 -4.63 10.45
N GLY A 305 11.54 -3.60 10.79
CA GLY A 305 11.66 -2.28 10.21
C GLY A 305 10.33 -1.57 10.08
N PRO A 306 10.22 -0.63 9.12
CA PRO A 306 11.32 -0.10 8.31
C PRO A 306 12.18 0.94 9.03
N THR A 307 13.36 1.22 8.47
CA THR A 307 13.99 2.52 8.69
C THR A 307 13.30 3.55 7.78
N GLU A 308 13.32 4.82 8.16
CA GLU A 308 12.79 5.90 7.33
C GLU A 308 13.88 6.93 7.10
N THR A 309 14.37 7.03 5.87
CA THR A 309 15.40 7.99 5.48
C THR A 309 14.92 8.75 4.25
N VAL A 310 15.01 10.09 4.30
CA VAL A 310 14.76 10.90 3.10
C VAL A 310 15.73 10.48 2.01
N PHE A 311 15.22 10.28 0.82
CA PHE A 311 15.96 9.78 -0.32
C PHE A 311 15.73 10.69 -1.53
N ASP A 312 16.79 11.38 -1.92
CA ASP A 312 16.81 12.33 -3.05
C ASP A 312 17.41 11.70 -4.34
N GLY A 313 17.79 10.42 -4.28
CA GLY A 313 18.39 9.68 -5.38
C GLY A 313 17.37 9.17 -6.40
N ASP A 314 17.86 8.43 -7.37
CA ASP A 314 17.01 7.77 -8.36
C ASP A 314 16.23 6.62 -7.69
N PRO A 315 14.88 6.58 -7.82
CA PRO A 315 14.11 5.44 -7.29
C PRO A 315 14.49 4.07 -7.89
N GLU A 316 15.32 4.03 -8.91
CA GLU A 316 15.85 2.80 -9.52
C GLU A 316 17.11 2.28 -8.79
N ASP A 317 17.79 3.12 -7.99
CA ASP A 317 18.94 2.77 -7.17
C ASP A 317 18.44 2.18 -5.83
#